data_3f16b78fc500485a0253adacda4e77f3
#
_entry.id   3f16b78fc500485a0253adacda4e77f3
#
_cell.length_a   1.000
_cell.length_b   1.000
_cell.length_c   1.000
_cell.angle_alpha   90.00
_cell.angle_beta   90.00
_cell.angle_gamma   90.00
#
_symmetry.space_group_name_H-M   'P 1'
#
loop_
_entity.id
_entity.type
_entity.pdbx_description
1 polymer ?
#
loop_
_entity_poly.entity_id
_entity_poly.type
_entity_poly.pdbx_seq_one_letter_code
_entity_poly.pdbx_strand_id
1 'polypeptide(L)'
;MKILTIDIGNSNICIGCVNDHRVEFVERMHSDRRKTDLEFAVLVKTVLKLHNAEPESLHGAIIASVVPPLTDLLAQAVRKLTVLTPMILGPGIKTGIRSIRENVGADLVAGAAAAIEYYGAPAIVIDMGTATAFTVIDSEKRFLGGALYPGVALALESLESGTAQLPGIQLTAPKKVIQSDTMAAMQAGVVYGNAGAIDALLDRIEDELGEPAAIIANGSLAHLIVPYCRHKITVDDELLLKGLDLIYHKNIK
;
A
#
# COMPACT_ATOMS: atom_id res chain seq x y z
N MET A 1 1.38 20.57 -11.09
CA MET A 1 2.59 19.82 -11.54
C MET A 1 2.24 18.34 -11.54
N LYS A 2 2.28 17.68 -12.70
CA LYS A 2 1.91 16.26 -12.85
C LYS A 2 3.07 15.33 -12.53
N ILE A 3 2.90 14.46 -11.57
CA ILE A 3 3.90 13.48 -11.12
C ILE A 3 3.37 12.07 -11.34
N LEU A 4 4.15 11.27 -12.06
CA LEU A 4 3.91 9.84 -12.16
C LEU A 4 4.41 9.16 -10.88
N THR A 5 3.51 8.52 -10.16
CA THR A 5 3.83 7.79 -8.93
C THR A 5 3.68 6.30 -9.17
N ILE A 6 4.69 5.52 -8.80
CA ILE A 6 4.71 4.07 -8.97
C ILE A 6 5.10 3.42 -7.65
N ASP A 7 4.25 2.52 -7.17
CA ASP A 7 4.56 1.65 -6.03
C ASP A 7 4.66 0.20 -6.50
N ILE A 8 5.80 -0.44 -6.25
CA ILE A 8 6.13 -1.80 -6.70
C ILE A 8 6.11 -2.74 -5.51
N GLY A 9 4.97 -3.38 -5.29
CA GLY A 9 4.79 -4.44 -4.31
C GLY A 9 5.12 -5.84 -4.87
N ASN A 10 5.13 -6.84 -3.99
CA ASN A 10 5.41 -8.24 -4.38
C ASN A 10 4.37 -8.84 -5.32
N SER A 11 3.10 -8.52 -5.15
CA SER A 11 1.99 -9.06 -5.96
C SER A 11 1.52 -8.09 -7.04
N ASN A 12 1.48 -6.80 -6.73
CA ASN A 12 0.94 -5.78 -7.61
C ASN A 12 1.85 -4.55 -7.69
N ILE A 13 1.84 -3.93 -8.85
CA ILE A 13 2.40 -2.60 -9.09
C ILE A 13 1.22 -1.63 -9.17
N CYS A 14 1.26 -0.58 -8.35
CA CYS A 14 0.28 0.50 -8.36
C CYS A 14 0.88 1.69 -9.12
N ILE A 15 0.15 2.21 -10.11
CA ILE A 15 0.55 3.35 -10.92
C ILE A 15 -0.51 4.44 -10.79
N GLY A 16 -0.08 5.65 -10.52
CA GLY A 16 -0.97 6.79 -10.48
C GLY A 16 -0.33 8.06 -11.04
N CYS A 17 -1.18 9.03 -11.30
CA CYS A 17 -0.78 10.38 -11.62
C CYS A 17 -1.31 11.33 -10.56
N VAL A 18 -0.44 12.12 -9.99
CA VAL A 18 -0.80 13.14 -9.01
C VAL A 18 -0.55 14.51 -9.63
N ASN A 19 -1.56 15.38 -9.64
CA ASN A 19 -1.46 16.72 -10.17
C ASN A 19 -1.86 17.72 -9.10
N ASP A 20 -0.93 18.61 -8.74
CA ASP A 20 -1.13 19.61 -7.68
C ASP A 20 -1.73 18.99 -6.40
N HIS A 21 -1.08 17.90 -5.93
CA HIS A 21 -1.44 17.11 -4.74
C HIS A 21 -2.79 16.39 -4.82
N ARG A 22 -3.41 16.29 -6.00
CA ARG A 22 -4.64 15.52 -6.22
C ARG A 22 -4.35 14.32 -7.09
N VAL A 23 -4.76 13.16 -6.64
CA VAL A 23 -4.66 11.91 -7.43
C VAL A 23 -5.69 11.98 -8.56
N GLU A 24 -5.22 11.96 -9.81
CA GLU A 24 -6.09 11.98 -11.00
C GLU A 24 -6.60 10.58 -11.34
N PHE A 25 -5.76 9.57 -11.15
CA PHE A 25 -6.12 8.16 -11.32
C PHE A 25 -5.17 7.23 -10.57
N VAL A 26 -5.63 6.01 -10.35
CA VAL A 26 -4.87 4.88 -9.78
C VAL A 26 -5.20 3.64 -10.58
N GLU A 27 -4.17 2.94 -11.06
CA GLU A 27 -4.30 1.64 -11.72
C GLU A 27 -3.36 0.62 -11.10
N ARG A 28 -3.74 -0.65 -11.22
CA ARG A 28 -2.97 -1.76 -10.69
C ARG A 28 -2.67 -2.79 -11.78
N MET A 29 -1.46 -3.30 -11.78
CA MET A 29 -1.04 -4.43 -12.62
C MET A 29 -0.26 -5.44 -11.79
N HIS A 30 -0.15 -6.68 -12.28
CA HIS A 30 0.63 -7.72 -11.60
C HIS A 30 2.14 -7.43 -11.64
N SER A 31 2.84 -7.75 -10.54
CA SER A 31 4.30 -7.72 -10.41
C SER A 31 4.92 -8.94 -11.11
N ASP A 32 4.84 -8.99 -12.44
CA ASP A 32 5.44 -10.09 -13.22
C ASP A 32 6.92 -9.85 -13.48
N ARG A 33 7.79 -10.57 -12.78
CA ARG A 33 9.26 -10.47 -12.89
C ARG A 33 9.84 -10.98 -14.22
N ARG A 34 9.01 -11.58 -15.09
CA ARG A 34 9.43 -12.09 -16.41
C ARG A 34 9.28 -11.03 -17.51
N LYS A 35 8.58 -9.92 -17.21
CA LYS A 35 8.41 -8.83 -18.16
C LYS A 35 9.70 -8.04 -18.34
N THR A 36 9.86 -7.55 -19.55
CA THR A 36 10.94 -6.64 -19.94
C THR A 36 10.56 -5.18 -19.66
N ASP A 37 11.54 -4.30 -19.68
CA ASP A 37 11.33 -2.86 -19.58
C ASP A 37 10.46 -2.28 -20.73
N LEU A 38 10.53 -2.90 -21.94
CA LEU A 38 9.65 -2.54 -23.06
C LEU A 38 8.20 -2.90 -22.78
N GLU A 39 7.92 -4.09 -22.26
CA GLU A 39 6.55 -4.50 -21.90
C GLU A 39 5.97 -3.61 -20.81
N PHE A 40 6.76 -3.25 -19.79
CA PHE A 40 6.34 -2.27 -18.80
C PHE A 40 6.12 -0.88 -19.41
N ALA A 41 6.95 -0.43 -20.34
CA ALA A 41 6.74 0.85 -21.03
C ALA A 41 5.40 0.85 -21.78
N VAL A 42 5.07 -0.24 -22.48
CA VAL A 42 3.77 -0.38 -23.17
C VAL A 42 2.61 -0.32 -22.18
N LEU A 43 2.72 -1.01 -21.06
CA LEU A 43 1.69 -1.01 -20.01
C LEU A 43 1.51 0.39 -19.40
N VAL A 44 2.59 1.05 -18.99
CA VAL A 44 2.54 2.41 -18.43
C VAL A 44 1.95 3.39 -19.45
N LYS A 45 2.37 3.32 -20.72
CA LYS A 45 1.80 4.14 -21.79
C LYS A 45 0.30 3.90 -21.96
N THR A 46 -0.13 2.64 -21.90
CA THR A 46 -1.55 2.28 -22.00
C THR A 46 -2.35 2.86 -20.83
N VAL A 47 -1.84 2.76 -19.58
CA VAL A 47 -2.47 3.36 -18.41
C VAL A 47 -2.61 4.87 -18.60
N LEU A 48 -1.54 5.56 -18.95
CA LEU A 48 -1.57 7.01 -19.20
C LEU A 48 -2.63 7.37 -20.24
N LYS A 49 -2.66 6.64 -21.36
CA LYS A 49 -3.62 6.88 -22.45
C LYS A 49 -5.07 6.65 -22.02
N LEU A 50 -5.35 5.62 -21.22
CA LEU A 50 -6.70 5.35 -20.69
C LEU A 50 -7.25 6.53 -19.88
N HIS A 51 -6.36 7.29 -19.24
CA HIS A 51 -6.72 8.44 -18.42
C HIS A 51 -6.43 9.80 -19.10
N ASN A 52 -6.26 9.80 -20.43
CA ASN A 52 -5.96 11.01 -21.21
C ASN A 52 -4.75 11.81 -20.68
N ALA A 53 -3.77 11.11 -20.12
CA ALA A 53 -2.50 11.67 -19.68
C ALA A 53 -1.42 11.34 -20.72
N GLU A 54 -0.80 12.37 -21.28
CA GLU A 54 0.29 12.18 -22.24
C GLU A 54 1.63 12.13 -21.49
N PRO A 55 2.57 11.25 -21.90
CA PRO A 55 3.89 11.17 -21.28
C PRO A 55 4.63 12.51 -21.23
N GLU A 56 4.42 13.36 -22.24
CA GLU A 56 5.04 14.69 -22.37
C GLU A 56 4.46 15.71 -21.39
N SER A 57 3.28 15.43 -20.82
CA SER A 57 2.65 16.28 -19.80
C SER A 57 3.19 16.05 -18.40
N LEU A 58 3.99 15.00 -18.21
CA LEU A 58 4.56 14.65 -16.92
C LEU A 58 5.76 15.55 -16.60
N HIS A 59 5.82 16.05 -15.40
CA HIS A 59 6.89 16.93 -14.90
C HIS A 59 7.92 16.18 -14.05
N GLY A 60 7.56 14.99 -13.58
CA GLY A 60 8.42 14.14 -12.79
C GLY A 60 7.84 12.74 -12.58
N ALA A 61 8.67 11.88 -12.03
CA ALA A 61 8.26 10.53 -11.65
C ALA A 61 8.97 10.11 -10.35
N ILE A 62 8.28 9.32 -9.52
CA ILE A 62 8.83 8.72 -8.31
C ILE A 62 8.39 7.27 -8.20
N ILE A 63 9.31 6.42 -7.75
CA ILE A 63 9.09 4.98 -7.57
C ILE A 63 9.41 4.60 -6.12
N ALA A 64 8.43 3.99 -5.43
CA ALA A 64 8.68 3.15 -4.26
C ALA A 64 8.76 1.69 -4.70
N SER A 65 9.61 0.90 -4.08
CA SER A 65 9.72 -0.51 -4.42
C SER A 65 10.23 -1.35 -3.27
N VAL A 66 9.61 -2.52 -3.12
CA VAL A 66 10.10 -3.64 -2.29
C VAL A 66 10.56 -4.83 -3.14
N VAL A 67 10.67 -4.63 -4.48
CA VAL A 67 11.07 -5.66 -5.45
C VAL A 67 12.21 -5.14 -6.33
N PRO A 68 13.47 -5.17 -5.85
CA PRO A 68 14.62 -4.57 -6.55
C PRO A 68 14.73 -4.91 -8.04
N PRO A 69 14.52 -6.17 -8.51
CA PRO A 69 14.61 -6.47 -9.93
C PRO A 69 13.61 -5.72 -10.81
N LEU A 70 12.43 -5.38 -10.28
CA LEU A 70 11.41 -4.61 -11.02
C LEU A 70 11.67 -3.11 -10.97
N THR A 71 12.39 -2.63 -9.97
CA THR A 71 12.70 -1.20 -9.83
C THR A 71 13.43 -0.66 -11.05
N ASP A 72 14.52 -1.36 -11.47
CA ASP A 72 15.32 -0.95 -12.61
C ASP A 72 14.54 -1.04 -13.92
N LEU A 73 13.72 -2.09 -14.09
CA LEU A 73 12.89 -2.28 -15.28
C LEU A 73 11.84 -1.16 -15.41
N LEU A 74 11.13 -0.83 -14.33
CA LEU A 74 10.16 0.27 -14.32
C LEU A 74 10.84 1.64 -14.51
N ALA A 75 12.00 1.85 -13.90
CA ALA A 75 12.77 3.08 -14.12
C ALA A 75 13.21 3.23 -15.59
N GLN A 76 13.63 2.15 -16.24
CA GLN A 76 13.96 2.15 -17.66
C GLN A 76 12.71 2.35 -18.53
N ALA A 77 11.58 1.73 -18.17
CA ALA A 77 10.30 1.93 -18.86
C ALA A 77 9.87 3.41 -18.84
N VAL A 78 9.97 4.08 -17.68
CA VAL A 78 9.68 5.51 -17.55
C VAL A 78 10.62 6.34 -18.45
N ARG A 79 11.93 6.07 -18.44
CA ARG A 79 12.91 6.77 -19.31
C ARG A 79 12.65 6.58 -20.81
N LYS A 80 12.12 5.40 -21.19
CA LYS A 80 11.76 5.14 -22.60
C LYS A 80 10.53 5.91 -23.06
N LEU A 81 9.61 6.19 -22.16
CA LEU A 81 8.36 6.89 -22.45
C LEU A 81 8.50 8.40 -22.34
N THR A 82 9.41 8.86 -21.52
CA THR A 82 9.58 10.27 -21.16
C THR A 82 11.05 10.64 -21.20
N VAL A 83 11.36 11.92 -21.09
CA VAL A 83 12.75 12.39 -20.88
C VAL A 83 13.12 12.40 -19.39
N LEU A 84 12.23 11.93 -18.52
CA LEU A 84 12.38 12.00 -17.07
C LEU A 84 13.25 10.86 -16.53
N THR A 85 14.03 11.17 -15.51
CA THR A 85 14.67 10.16 -14.66
C THR A 85 13.84 10.04 -13.38
N PRO A 86 13.19 8.90 -13.12
CA PRO A 86 12.38 8.75 -11.92
C PRO A 86 13.25 8.80 -10.66
N MET A 87 12.75 9.47 -9.63
CA MET A 87 13.31 9.42 -8.29
C MET A 87 12.99 8.03 -7.69
N ILE A 88 13.98 7.37 -7.12
CA ILE A 88 13.76 6.10 -6.43
C ILE A 88 13.75 6.38 -4.93
N LEU A 89 12.63 6.06 -4.25
CA LEU A 89 12.51 6.23 -2.81
C LEU A 89 13.44 5.26 -2.09
N GLY A 90 14.36 5.80 -1.32
CA GLY A 90 15.38 5.02 -0.60
C GLY A 90 16.27 5.92 0.27
N PRO A 91 17.41 5.40 0.75
CA PRO A 91 18.32 6.16 1.58
C PRO A 91 18.74 7.49 0.96
N GLY A 92 18.76 8.56 1.77
CA GLY A 92 19.13 9.91 1.34
C GLY A 92 17.97 10.76 0.81
N ILE A 93 16.80 10.19 0.56
CA ILE A 93 15.59 10.93 0.17
C ILE A 93 14.93 11.55 1.41
N LYS A 94 14.59 12.83 1.34
CA LYS A 94 13.89 13.55 2.41
C LYS A 94 12.41 13.14 2.45
N THR A 95 11.99 12.47 3.51
CA THR A 95 10.62 11.97 3.67
C THR A 95 9.77 12.86 4.59
N GLY A 96 10.41 13.63 5.48
CA GLY A 96 9.73 14.35 6.55
C GLY A 96 9.49 13.50 7.81
N ILE A 97 9.88 12.25 7.79
CA ILE A 97 9.78 11.30 8.90
C ILE A 97 11.14 11.23 9.59
N ARG A 98 11.13 11.13 10.92
CA ARG A 98 12.34 10.98 11.73
C ARG A 98 12.62 9.50 12.03
N SER A 99 13.88 9.16 12.26
CA SER A 99 14.32 7.85 12.77
C SER A 99 13.93 6.65 11.88
N ILE A 100 13.88 6.83 10.56
CA ILE A 100 13.68 5.70 9.65
C ILE A 100 14.95 4.84 9.63
N ARG A 101 14.78 3.53 9.82
CA ARG A 101 15.87 2.56 9.67
C ARG A 101 16.07 2.22 8.19
N GLU A 102 17.30 1.86 7.81
CA GLU A 102 17.66 1.59 6.40
C GLU A 102 16.85 0.45 5.74
N ASN A 103 16.35 -0.48 6.53
CA ASN A 103 15.63 -1.68 6.04
C ASN A 103 14.10 -1.54 6.04
N VAL A 104 13.57 -0.33 6.20
CA VAL A 104 12.12 -0.10 6.13
C VAL A 104 11.67 -0.10 4.67
N GLY A 105 10.59 -0.80 4.36
CA GLY A 105 9.99 -0.82 3.02
C GLY A 105 9.62 0.59 2.54
N ALA A 106 9.90 0.86 1.27
CA ALA A 106 9.62 2.17 0.69
C ALA A 106 8.11 2.51 0.68
N ASP A 107 7.27 1.51 0.52
CA ASP A 107 5.81 1.56 0.65
C ASP A 107 5.38 2.06 2.04
N LEU A 108 5.93 1.47 3.11
CA LEU A 108 5.64 1.87 4.49
C LEU A 108 6.07 3.32 4.76
N VAL A 109 7.20 3.74 4.19
CA VAL A 109 7.68 5.13 4.29
C VAL A 109 6.75 6.09 3.56
N ALA A 110 6.28 5.73 2.35
CA ALA A 110 5.35 6.55 1.60
C ALA A 110 4.00 6.68 2.34
N GLY A 111 3.44 5.56 2.82
CA GLY A 111 2.21 5.57 3.63
C GLY A 111 2.32 6.42 4.90
N ALA A 112 3.44 6.29 5.62
CA ALA A 112 3.70 7.08 6.82
C ALA A 112 3.81 8.58 6.53
N ALA A 113 4.47 8.98 5.43
CA ALA A 113 4.58 10.39 5.04
C ALA A 113 3.20 11.00 4.76
N ALA A 114 2.33 10.27 4.05
CA ALA A 114 0.95 10.70 3.79
C ALA A 114 0.13 10.76 5.07
N ALA A 115 0.22 9.74 5.94
CA ALA A 115 -0.52 9.70 7.19
C ALA A 115 -0.22 10.93 8.07
N ILE A 116 1.07 11.26 8.22
CA ILE A 116 1.50 12.46 8.99
C ILE A 116 0.94 13.75 8.41
N GLU A 117 0.92 13.89 7.09
CA GLU A 117 0.52 15.13 6.43
C GLU A 117 -0.99 15.34 6.42
N TYR A 118 -1.75 14.28 6.11
CA TYR A 118 -3.20 14.38 5.89
C TYR A 118 -4.04 14.06 7.13
N TYR A 119 -3.50 13.27 8.06
CA TYR A 119 -4.24 12.79 9.25
C TYR A 119 -3.62 13.21 10.57
N GLY A 120 -2.36 13.68 10.52
CA GLY A 120 -1.62 14.11 11.71
C GLY A 120 -0.79 13.00 12.33
N ALA A 121 -0.12 13.34 13.44
CA ALA A 121 0.67 12.43 14.26
C ALA A 121 0.22 12.55 15.72
N PRO A 122 0.16 11.46 16.50
CA PRO A 122 0.61 10.11 16.13
C PRO A 122 -0.33 9.43 15.13
N ALA A 123 0.20 8.46 14.37
CA ALA A 123 -0.55 7.74 13.35
C ALA A 123 -0.16 6.25 13.28
N ILE A 124 -1.15 5.41 12.98
CA ILE A 124 -0.97 3.99 12.68
C ILE A 124 -1.47 3.76 11.25
N VAL A 125 -0.59 3.33 10.37
CA VAL A 125 -0.95 2.93 9.00
C VAL A 125 -1.05 1.42 8.93
N ILE A 126 -2.17 0.93 8.41
CA ILE A 126 -2.42 -0.49 8.16
C ILE A 126 -2.40 -0.71 6.65
N ASP A 127 -1.32 -1.30 6.14
CA ASP A 127 -1.26 -1.71 4.74
C ASP A 127 -1.75 -3.15 4.58
N MET A 128 -2.90 -3.32 3.94
CA MET A 128 -3.57 -4.61 3.75
C MET A 128 -3.23 -5.21 2.38
N GLY A 129 -1.96 -5.56 2.22
CA GLY A 129 -1.40 -6.19 1.03
C GLY A 129 -1.25 -7.72 1.13
N THR A 130 -0.17 -8.27 0.57
CA THR A 130 0.20 -9.69 0.72
C THR A 130 0.40 -10.07 2.19
N ALA A 131 1.03 -9.19 2.95
CA ALA A 131 0.97 -9.17 4.41
C ALA A 131 0.12 -7.98 4.85
N THR A 132 -0.47 -8.03 6.04
CA THR A 132 -1.02 -6.86 6.71
C THR A 132 0.08 -6.25 7.58
N ALA A 133 0.54 -5.06 7.20
CA ALA A 133 1.61 -4.35 7.89
C ALA A 133 1.05 -3.19 8.70
N PHE A 134 1.47 -3.10 9.97
CA PHE A 134 1.18 -1.95 10.83
C PHE A 134 2.43 -1.09 10.93
N THR A 135 2.31 0.18 10.59
CA THR A 135 3.37 1.17 10.72
C THR A 135 2.98 2.20 11.77
N VAL A 136 3.81 2.38 12.77
CA VAL A 136 3.53 3.26 13.92
C VAL A 136 4.44 4.47 13.88
N ILE A 137 3.82 5.64 13.94
CA ILE A 137 4.46 6.95 13.97
C ILE A 137 4.02 7.66 15.25
N ASP A 138 4.96 8.15 16.05
CA ASP A 138 4.65 8.91 17.26
C ASP A 138 4.34 10.40 16.99
N SER A 139 3.95 11.12 18.05
CA SER A 139 3.65 12.56 18.01
C SER A 139 4.83 13.44 17.57
N GLU A 140 6.09 12.95 17.70
CA GLU A 140 7.28 13.65 17.21
C GLU A 140 7.63 13.30 15.74
N LYS A 141 6.74 12.57 15.03
CA LYS A 141 6.92 12.08 13.66
C LYS A 141 8.10 11.12 13.52
N ARG A 142 8.42 10.34 14.56
CA ARG A 142 9.44 9.28 14.52
C ARG A 142 8.78 7.98 14.06
N PHE A 143 9.44 7.30 13.14
CA PHE A 143 9.06 5.93 12.76
C PHE A 143 9.49 4.97 13.90
N LEU A 144 8.53 4.44 14.65
CA LEU A 144 8.79 3.56 15.77
C LEU A 144 8.99 2.09 15.32
N GLY A 145 8.38 1.70 14.22
CA GLY A 145 8.32 0.33 13.75
C GLY A 145 6.88 -0.10 13.56
N GLY A 146 6.56 -1.36 13.88
CA GLY A 146 5.20 -1.86 13.76
C GLY A 146 5.11 -3.37 13.86
N ALA A 147 4.04 -3.94 13.34
CA ALA A 147 3.78 -5.38 13.34
C ALA A 147 3.48 -5.86 11.91
N LEU A 148 3.78 -7.13 11.65
CA LEU A 148 3.39 -7.83 10.43
C LEU A 148 2.48 -9.00 10.79
N TYR A 149 1.38 -9.11 10.07
CA TYR A 149 0.39 -10.16 10.21
C TYR A 149 0.13 -10.79 8.83
N PRO A 150 -0.24 -12.08 8.73
CA PRO A 150 -0.61 -12.67 7.45
C PRO A 150 -1.73 -11.87 6.77
N GLY A 151 -1.53 -11.50 5.49
CA GLY A 151 -2.56 -10.80 4.75
C GLY A 151 -3.81 -11.66 4.54
N VAL A 152 -4.94 -11.01 4.31
CA VAL A 152 -6.26 -11.67 4.22
C VAL A 152 -6.30 -12.74 3.12
N ALA A 153 -5.74 -12.42 1.93
CA ALA A 153 -5.66 -13.38 0.82
C ALA A 153 -4.73 -14.56 1.16
N LEU A 154 -3.59 -14.29 1.79
CA LEU A 154 -2.64 -15.32 2.22
C LEU A 154 -3.26 -16.24 3.29
N ALA A 155 -4.03 -15.69 4.23
CA ALA A 155 -4.74 -16.48 5.23
C ALA A 155 -5.77 -17.43 4.60
N LEU A 156 -6.50 -16.96 3.58
CA LEU A 156 -7.43 -17.81 2.82
C LEU A 156 -6.68 -18.90 2.05
N GLU A 157 -5.65 -18.52 1.29
CA GLU A 157 -4.84 -19.46 0.51
C GLU A 157 -4.19 -20.55 1.39
N SER A 158 -3.79 -20.18 2.63
CA SER A 158 -3.23 -21.15 3.57
C SER A 158 -4.24 -22.22 4.02
N LEU A 159 -5.53 -21.86 4.14
CA LEU A 159 -6.61 -22.83 4.42
C LEU A 159 -6.84 -23.76 3.23
N GLU A 160 -6.87 -23.21 2.03
CA GLU A 160 -7.09 -23.97 0.78
C GLU A 160 -5.94 -24.94 0.50
N SER A 161 -4.71 -24.46 0.56
CA SER A 161 -3.51 -25.26 0.23
C SER A 161 -3.03 -26.16 1.37
N GLY A 162 -3.29 -25.77 2.63
CA GLY A 162 -2.86 -26.49 3.83
C GLY A 162 -3.80 -27.62 4.26
N THR A 163 -4.94 -27.82 3.59
CA THR A 163 -5.92 -28.84 3.96
C THR A 163 -6.37 -29.66 2.75
N ALA A 164 -6.76 -30.93 3.00
CA ALA A 164 -7.15 -31.85 1.93
C ALA A 164 -8.60 -31.65 1.44
N GLN A 165 -9.45 -30.96 2.19
CA GLN A 165 -10.89 -30.92 1.93
C GLN A 165 -11.48 -29.50 1.82
N LEU A 166 -10.74 -28.46 2.15
CA LEU A 166 -11.25 -27.09 2.02
C LEU A 166 -11.12 -26.60 0.55
N PRO A 167 -12.24 -26.18 -0.06
CA PRO A 167 -12.23 -25.72 -1.45
C PRO A 167 -11.69 -24.31 -1.57
N GLY A 168 -11.23 -23.95 -2.79
CA GLY A 168 -11.02 -22.56 -3.16
C GLY A 168 -12.34 -21.77 -3.16
N ILE A 169 -12.35 -20.63 -2.50
CA ILE A 169 -13.56 -19.80 -2.37
C ILE A 169 -13.30 -18.35 -2.72
N GLN A 170 -14.33 -17.65 -3.18
CA GLN A 170 -14.30 -16.19 -3.24
C GLN A 170 -14.52 -15.59 -1.85
N LEU A 171 -13.69 -14.61 -1.51
CA LEU A 171 -13.81 -13.92 -0.24
C LEU A 171 -14.95 -12.89 -0.28
N THR A 172 -15.98 -13.15 0.50
CA THR A 172 -17.10 -12.23 0.75
C THR A 172 -17.41 -12.25 2.24
N ALA A 173 -17.93 -11.14 2.74
CA ALA A 173 -18.27 -11.06 4.16
C ALA A 173 -19.64 -11.70 4.43
N PRO A 174 -19.73 -12.75 5.23
CA PRO A 174 -21.01 -13.34 5.62
C PRO A 174 -21.70 -12.47 6.67
N LYS A 175 -23.04 -12.58 6.75
CA LYS A 175 -23.86 -11.80 7.70
C LYS A 175 -23.68 -12.22 9.17
N LYS A 176 -23.18 -13.42 9.43
CA LYS A 176 -23.03 -14.00 10.78
C LYS A 176 -21.69 -14.70 10.90
N VAL A 177 -21.16 -14.77 12.10
CA VAL A 177 -19.93 -15.51 12.39
C VAL A 177 -20.18 -17.02 12.42
N ILE A 178 -21.27 -17.47 13.06
CA ILE A 178 -21.64 -18.87 13.12
C ILE A 178 -22.27 -19.28 11.79
N GLN A 179 -21.65 -20.24 11.11
CA GLN A 179 -22.05 -20.75 9.81
C GLN A 179 -22.26 -22.27 9.87
N SER A 180 -23.19 -22.79 9.06
CA SER A 180 -23.52 -24.21 9.00
C SER A 180 -22.87 -24.96 7.85
N ASP A 181 -22.28 -24.24 6.88
CA ASP A 181 -21.54 -24.83 5.77
C ASP A 181 -20.06 -24.40 5.77
N THR A 182 -19.22 -25.23 5.18
CA THR A 182 -17.76 -25.06 5.22
C THR A 182 -17.29 -23.78 4.53
N MET A 183 -17.84 -23.45 3.37
CA MET A 183 -17.39 -22.27 2.61
C MET A 183 -17.73 -20.96 3.35
N ALA A 184 -18.96 -20.85 3.86
CA ALA A 184 -19.35 -19.69 4.64
C ALA A 184 -18.58 -19.62 5.99
N ALA A 185 -18.26 -20.78 6.59
CA ALA A 185 -17.41 -20.82 7.79
C ALA A 185 -15.98 -20.33 7.52
N MET A 186 -15.38 -20.70 6.39
CA MET A 186 -14.08 -20.18 5.95
C MET A 186 -14.14 -18.66 5.73
N GLN A 187 -15.16 -18.17 5.03
CA GLN A 187 -15.38 -16.73 4.83
C GLN A 187 -15.50 -15.99 6.17
N ALA A 188 -16.30 -16.51 7.08
CA ALA A 188 -16.49 -15.92 8.41
C ALA A 188 -15.18 -15.90 9.21
N GLY A 189 -14.45 -17.00 9.24
CA GLY A 189 -13.16 -17.10 9.92
C GLY A 189 -12.14 -16.11 9.38
N VAL A 190 -12.02 -16.00 8.06
CA VAL A 190 -11.06 -15.10 7.43
C VAL A 190 -11.46 -13.63 7.65
N VAL A 191 -12.71 -13.25 7.42
CA VAL A 191 -13.14 -11.84 7.55
C VAL A 191 -13.14 -11.38 9.00
N TYR A 192 -13.89 -12.06 9.87
CA TYR A 192 -14.01 -11.65 11.28
C TYR A 192 -12.73 -11.93 12.07
N GLY A 193 -11.99 -12.98 11.71
CA GLY A 193 -10.69 -13.28 12.32
C GLY A 193 -9.67 -12.20 12.05
N ASN A 194 -9.55 -11.72 10.78
CA ASN A 194 -8.67 -10.61 10.46
C ASN A 194 -9.11 -9.30 11.12
N ALA A 195 -10.40 -8.97 11.11
CA ALA A 195 -10.91 -7.80 11.81
C ALA A 195 -10.58 -7.84 13.31
N GLY A 196 -10.81 -8.98 13.97
CA GLY A 196 -10.47 -9.16 15.39
C GLY A 196 -8.97 -9.09 15.67
N ALA A 197 -8.14 -9.63 14.79
CA ALA A 197 -6.68 -9.53 14.91
C ALA A 197 -6.19 -8.08 14.76
N ILE A 198 -6.77 -7.33 13.80
CA ILE A 198 -6.47 -5.90 13.61
C ILE A 198 -6.83 -5.13 14.87
N ASP A 199 -8.04 -5.28 15.39
CA ASP A 199 -8.47 -4.61 16.62
C ASP A 199 -7.54 -4.94 17.79
N ALA A 200 -7.20 -6.22 18.00
CA ALA A 200 -6.36 -6.63 19.10
C ALA A 200 -4.90 -6.14 18.98
N LEU A 201 -4.41 -5.93 17.75
CA LEU A 201 -3.09 -5.33 17.52
C LEU A 201 -3.14 -3.83 17.75
N LEU A 202 -4.19 -3.16 17.31
CA LEU A 202 -4.39 -1.73 17.54
C LEU A 202 -4.47 -1.41 19.03
N ASP A 203 -5.26 -2.17 19.81
CA ASP A 203 -5.33 -2.01 21.27
C ASP A 203 -3.92 -2.03 21.90
N ARG A 204 -3.09 -3.03 21.53
CA ARG A 204 -1.74 -3.16 22.07
C ARG A 204 -0.78 -2.05 21.61
N ILE A 205 -0.91 -1.62 20.34
CA ILE A 205 -0.07 -0.54 19.79
C ILE A 205 -0.41 0.78 20.48
N GLU A 206 -1.70 1.08 20.71
CA GLU A 206 -2.11 2.30 21.42
C GLU A 206 -1.72 2.27 22.88
N ASP A 207 -1.80 1.09 23.56
CA ASP A 207 -1.31 0.90 24.92
C ASP A 207 0.21 1.18 25.01
N GLU A 208 1.02 0.69 24.06
CA GLU A 208 2.47 0.93 24.02
C GLU A 208 2.80 2.37 23.64
N LEU A 209 2.03 2.98 22.75
CA LEU A 209 2.18 4.38 22.31
C LEU A 209 1.84 5.37 23.45
N GLY A 210 0.88 4.99 24.30
CA GLY A 210 0.42 5.77 25.45
C GLY A 210 -0.51 6.93 25.09
N GLU A 211 -0.90 7.04 23.83
CA GLU A 211 -1.80 8.09 23.32
C GLU A 211 -2.61 7.57 22.13
N PRO A 212 -3.84 8.07 21.92
CA PRO A 212 -4.65 7.71 20.75
C PRO A 212 -4.01 8.20 19.45
N ALA A 213 -4.07 7.38 18.42
CA ALA A 213 -3.49 7.68 17.11
C ALA A 213 -4.55 7.82 16.02
N ALA A 214 -4.25 8.55 14.95
CA ALA A 214 -5.01 8.45 13.72
C ALA A 214 -4.75 7.08 13.07
N ILE A 215 -5.81 6.32 12.77
CA ILE A 215 -5.68 4.97 12.19
C ILE A 215 -6.16 5.01 10.75
N ILE A 216 -5.26 4.70 9.82
CA ILE A 216 -5.50 4.73 8.38
C ILE A 216 -5.21 3.36 7.79
N ALA A 217 -6.13 2.83 7.00
CA ALA A 217 -5.93 1.58 6.25
C ALA A 217 -5.86 1.87 4.75
N ASN A 218 -4.99 1.15 4.05
CA ASN A 218 -4.95 1.07 2.61
C ASN A 218 -4.84 -0.39 2.16
N GLY A 219 -4.96 -0.62 0.86
CA GLY A 219 -4.89 -1.94 0.26
C GLY A 219 -6.24 -2.47 -0.21
N SER A 220 -6.21 -3.37 -1.19
CA SER A 220 -7.40 -3.81 -1.94
C SER A 220 -8.48 -4.50 -1.10
N LEU A 221 -8.12 -5.06 0.06
CA LEU A 221 -9.03 -5.77 0.96
C LEU A 221 -9.44 -4.93 2.17
N ALA A 222 -8.97 -3.68 2.29
CA ALA A 222 -9.34 -2.80 3.40
C ALA A 222 -10.86 -2.57 3.47
N HIS A 223 -11.50 -2.29 2.35
CA HIS A 223 -12.96 -2.09 2.28
C HIS A 223 -13.79 -3.32 2.68
N LEU A 224 -13.21 -4.53 2.56
CA LEU A 224 -13.88 -5.76 2.97
C LEU A 224 -13.77 -5.99 4.49
N ILE A 225 -12.65 -5.65 5.10
CA ILE A 225 -12.33 -6.01 6.49
C ILE A 225 -12.65 -4.89 7.47
N VAL A 226 -12.29 -3.64 7.15
CA VAL A 226 -12.45 -2.47 8.03
C VAL A 226 -13.88 -2.30 8.57
N PRO A 227 -14.98 -2.55 7.80
CA PRO A 227 -16.33 -2.45 8.32
C PRO A 227 -16.66 -3.38 9.50
N TYR A 228 -15.84 -4.40 9.75
CA TYR A 228 -15.99 -5.37 10.84
C TYR A 228 -15.02 -5.13 12.00
N CYS A 229 -14.14 -4.15 11.88
CA CYS A 229 -13.29 -3.69 12.98
C CYS A 229 -14.09 -2.83 13.96
N ARG A 230 -13.67 -2.83 15.23
CA ARG A 230 -14.25 -2.00 16.29
C ARG A 230 -13.66 -0.61 16.34
N HIS A 231 -12.37 -0.51 15.98
CA HIS A 231 -11.67 0.77 15.88
C HIS A 231 -12.22 1.61 14.73
N LYS A 232 -12.19 2.92 14.91
CA LYS A 232 -12.50 3.87 13.84
C LYS A 232 -11.29 3.97 12.91
N ILE A 233 -11.34 3.25 11.80
CA ILE A 233 -10.27 3.20 10.80
C ILE A 233 -10.72 3.95 9.56
N THR A 234 -9.91 4.88 9.07
CA THR A 234 -10.15 5.57 7.81
C THR A 234 -9.51 4.80 6.68
N VAL A 235 -10.26 4.42 5.65
CA VAL A 235 -9.69 3.79 4.45
C VAL A 235 -9.30 4.87 3.45
N ASP A 236 -8.04 4.84 2.99
CA ASP A 236 -7.51 5.74 1.96
C ASP A 236 -6.73 4.93 0.91
N ASP A 237 -7.39 4.63 -0.20
CA ASP A 237 -6.81 3.85 -1.31
C ASP A 237 -5.70 4.57 -2.05
N GLU A 238 -5.59 5.89 -1.87
CA GLU A 238 -4.60 6.75 -2.52
C GLU A 238 -3.40 7.07 -1.63
N LEU A 239 -3.38 6.56 -0.38
CA LEU A 239 -2.43 6.95 0.67
C LEU A 239 -0.97 6.88 0.19
N LEU A 240 -0.58 5.77 -0.44
CA LEU A 240 0.79 5.56 -0.92
C LEU A 240 1.18 6.57 -2.00
N LEU A 241 0.28 6.84 -2.96
CA LEU A 241 0.54 7.76 -4.06
C LEU A 241 0.62 9.21 -3.58
N LYS A 242 -0.23 9.60 -2.63
CA LYS A 242 -0.15 10.89 -1.94
C LYS A 242 1.19 11.04 -1.21
N GLY A 243 1.65 9.99 -0.54
CA GLY A 243 2.94 9.97 0.14
C GLY A 243 4.11 10.12 -0.82
N LEU A 244 4.07 9.42 -1.95
CA LEU A 244 5.09 9.54 -2.99
C LEU A 244 5.14 10.97 -3.58
N ASP A 245 3.99 11.58 -3.87
CA ASP A 245 3.92 12.95 -4.34
C ASP A 245 4.53 13.94 -3.33
N LEU A 246 4.18 13.82 -2.05
CA LEU A 246 4.74 14.65 -0.98
C LEU A 246 6.26 14.51 -0.89
N ILE A 247 6.76 13.27 -0.94
CA ILE A 247 8.20 12.99 -0.89
C ILE A 247 8.89 13.57 -2.13
N TYR A 248 8.30 13.41 -3.32
CA TYR A 248 8.85 13.99 -4.55
C TYR A 248 9.03 15.50 -4.39
N HIS A 249 7.99 16.23 -3.99
CA HIS A 249 8.05 17.68 -3.83
C HIS A 249 9.04 18.17 -2.75
N LYS A 250 9.28 17.36 -1.70
CA LYS A 250 10.31 17.68 -0.68
C LYS A 250 11.75 17.57 -1.20
N ASN A 251 11.97 16.93 -2.36
CA ASN A 251 13.30 16.65 -2.91
C ASN A 251 13.62 17.37 -4.22
N ILE A 252 12.64 17.99 -4.87
CA ILE A 252 12.88 18.91 -5.98
C ILE A 252 13.12 20.32 -5.43
N LYS A 253 14.02 21.04 -6.10
CA LYS A 253 14.35 22.44 -5.78
C LYS A 253 13.48 23.39 -6.58
#